data_67b5fccc9d3cee5d557b6fca7048a6eb
#
_entry.id   67b5fccc9d3cee5d557b6fca7048a6eb
#
_cell.length_a   1.000
_cell.length_b   1.000
_cell.length_c   1.000
_cell.angle_alpha   90.00
_cell.angle_beta   90.00
_cell.angle_gamma   90.00
#
_symmetry.space_group_name_H-M   'P 1'
#
loop_
_entity.id
_entity.type
_entity.pdbx_description
1 polymer ?
#
loop_
_entity_poly.entity_id
_entity_poly.type
_entity_poly.pdbx_seq_one_letter_code
_entity_poly.pdbx_strand_id
1 'polypeptide(L)'
;MFEDGRNDTAIYAQSIMEKYNDKATMFTYAEKFRSKDTHFLMPNDLKGLEENGFWEIGSNGYRLSYINVFDRYDRFIGELKSTEYAGMMQYFGRDYTHYLMDYIRDEKDLPVETYSMMKERILGEYSLMKTEYTQGLGKIPAAYTLLHSNTGAFGENDKVSAVNEEGIRDTFAMNFNREGFSLNDRESSIYDLTRMQPQSNWYTNHLLMRIKYDLPEDKRDEIVFVEGDSSQNKYWAVKNGAVEFKEEKLVLTSEPKDCGLIQLSDGLSHKNLSFSSILCGNKLGYQSILLRADDDGNNGIEVVLYNNRMYLKQNGKLLKETDLYEFDEIPKISIEEDKRDTLAGEYAALAKNAVSDKQSTEYKKLKKQVENTQVKSVEEGAEEYRPELQLHDLAQRKIEIVLNDDRISVGLDGKALWTDIELDKSEEGSIFLKSAWTDYEYSQRNIADDVYDAVFEKMIITDTDNDKKIYSNILEGTGKARQTVSDIWNGIINWFIKNI
;
A
#
# COMPACT_ATOMS: atom_id res chain seq x y z
N MET A 1 17.17 -2.71 -2.50
CA MET A 1 16.79 -3.65 -3.58
C MET A 1 15.74 -2.97 -4.43
N PHE A 2 15.86 -3.04 -5.77
CA PHE A 2 14.86 -2.56 -6.73
C PHE A 2 14.50 -3.73 -7.64
N GLU A 3 13.23 -3.90 -7.92
CA GLU A 3 12.71 -5.05 -8.68
C GLU A 3 12.21 -4.62 -10.07
N ASP A 4 11.87 -5.61 -10.90
CA ASP A 4 11.34 -5.48 -12.27
C ASP A 4 12.31 -4.98 -13.35
N GLY A 5 13.49 -4.47 -13.01
CA GLY A 5 14.46 -3.98 -14.01
C GLY A 5 13.97 -2.78 -14.81
N ARG A 6 13.22 -1.87 -14.19
CA ARG A 6 12.67 -0.69 -14.87
C ARG A 6 13.69 0.41 -15.03
N ASN A 7 13.69 1.03 -16.21
CA ASN A 7 14.61 2.12 -16.55
C ASN A 7 14.34 3.39 -15.69
N ASP A 8 13.08 3.77 -15.50
CA ASP A 8 12.69 4.92 -14.69
C ASP A 8 13.17 4.80 -13.23
N THR A 9 13.14 3.60 -12.64
CA THR A 9 13.65 3.34 -11.30
C THR A 9 15.15 3.62 -11.20
N ALA A 10 15.94 3.15 -12.18
CA ALA A 10 17.40 3.39 -12.21
C ALA A 10 17.72 4.89 -12.32
N ILE A 11 17.04 5.61 -13.20
CA ILE A 11 17.23 7.04 -13.39
C ILE A 11 16.91 7.82 -12.11
N TYR A 12 15.78 7.50 -11.46
CA TYR A 12 15.36 8.20 -10.24
C TYR A 12 16.29 7.92 -9.05
N ALA A 13 16.71 6.68 -8.85
CA ALA A 13 17.50 6.27 -7.69
C ALA A 13 18.98 6.67 -7.80
N GLN A 14 19.55 6.78 -9.00
CA GLN A 14 20.98 7.01 -9.23
C GLN A 14 21.52 8.21 -8.45
N SER A 15 20.89 9.37 -8.57
CA SER A 15 21.34 10.59 -7.90
C SER A 15 21.28 10.51 -6.37
N ILE A 16 20.34 9.74 -5.84
CA ILE A 16 20.19 9.53 -4.40
C ILE A 16 21.33 8.64 -3.91
N MET A 17 21.62 7.55 -4.61
CA MET A 17 22.70 6.61 -4.25
C MET A 17 24.07 7.29 -4.33
N GLU A 18 24.33 8.09 -5.37
CA GLU A 18 25.56 8.90 -5.49
C GLU A 18 25.71 9.88 -4.33
N LYS A 19 24.62 10.58 -3.97
CA LYS A 19 24.63 11.58 -2.88
C LYS A 19 24.97 10.95 -1.52
N TYR A 20 24.46 9.76 -1.24
CA TYR A 20 24.66 9.09 0.05
C TYR A 20 25.76 8.02 0.01
N ASN A 21 26.37 7.78 -1.15
CA ASN A 21 27.33 6.72 -1.41
C ASN A 21 26.82 5.33 -1.04
N ASP A 22 25.54 5.09 -1.34
CA ASP A 22 24.87 3.82 -1.11
C ASP A 22 24.92 2.94 -2.36
N LYS A 23 24.86 1.62 -2.17
CA LYS A 23 24.75 0.63 -3.25
C LYS A 23 23.40 -0.04 -3.22
N ALA A 24 22.93 -0.42 -4.41
CA ALA A 24 21.68 -1.13 -4.58
C ALA A 24 21.82 -2.32 -5.55
N THR A 25 20.90 -3.26 -5.44
CA THR A 25 20.73 -4.36 -6.40
C THR A 25 19.50 -4.09 -7.25
N MET A 26 19.65 -4.13 -8.58
CA MET A 26 18.57 -4.09 -9.55
C MET A 26 18.23 -5.53 -9.96
N PHE A 27 17.05 -6.00 -9.59
CA PHE A 27 16.54 -7.29 -9.99
C PHE A 27 15.79 -7.18 -11.32
N THR A 28 15.99 -8.13 -12.22
CA THR A 28 15.46 -8.09 -13.59
C THR A 28 14.84 -9.43 -13.98
N TYR A 29 13.90 -9.38 -14.93
CA TYR A 29 13.38 -10.58 -15.61
C TYR A 29 14.20 -10.87 -16.88
N ALA A 30 14.75 -12.08 -17.00
CA ALA A 30 15.59 -12.46 -18.12
C ALA A 30 14.87 -12.41 -19.49
N GLU A 31 13.56 -12.67 -19.53
CA GLU A 31 12.72 -12.57 -20.74
C GLU A 31 12.76 -11.17 -21.35
N LYS A 32 12.88 -10.12 -20.52
CA LYS A 32 12.88 -8.73 -20.98
C LYS A 32 14.07 -8.39 -21.87
N PHE A 33 15.16 -9.12 -21.77
CA PHE A 33 16.36 -8.91 -22.60
C PHE A 33 16.11 -9.09 -24.09
N ARG A 34 15.07 -9.84 -24.46
CA ARG A 34 14.64 -10.01 -25.85
C ARG A 34 13.57 -9.02 -26.28
N SER A 35 12.99 -8.31 -25.34
CA SER A 35 12.00 -7.28 -25.65
C SER A 35 12.68 -6.05 -26.21
N LYS A 36 11.97 -5.29 -27.03
CA LYS A 36 12.40 -3.94 -27.45
C LYS A 36 11.69 -2.87 -26.64
N ASP A 37 11.19 -3.23 -25.47
CA ASP A 37 10.45 -2.34 -24.61
C ASP A 37 11.43 -1.45 -23.82
N THR A 38 11.45 -0.17 -24.15
CA THR A 38 12.34 0.84 -23.56
C THR A 38 12.03 1.16 -22.10
N HIS A 39 10.93 0.66 -21.55
CA HIS A 39 10.64 0.80 -20.12
C HIS A 39 11.53 -0.09 -19.25
N PHE A 40 12.18 -1.10 -19.85
CA PHE A 40 13.05 -2.02 -19.12
C PHE A 40 14.50 -1.84 -19.51
N LEU A 41 15.38 -2.07 -18.54
CA LEU A 41 16.82 -2.05 -18.71
C LEU A 41 17.26 -3.23 -19.57
N MET A 42 17.96 -2.93 -20.68
CA MET A 42 18.53 -3.94 -21.55
C MET A 42 19.93 -4.36 -21.07
N PRO A 43 20.50 -5.47 -21.56
CA PRO A 43 21.79 -5.96 -21.09
C PRO A 43 22.92 -4.93 -21.12
N ASN A 44 22.94 -4.02 -22.10
CA ASN A 44 23.93 -2.95 -22.16
C ASN A 44 23.73 -1.89 -21.08
N ASP A 45 22.47 -1.54 -20.77
CA ASP A 45 22.16 -0.60 -19.71
C ASP A 45 22.57 -1.18 -18.35
N LEU A 46 22.29 -2.46 -18.12
CA LEU A 46 22.66 -3.17 -16.89
C LEU A 46 24.19 -3.25 -16.71
N LYS A 47 24.95 -3.48 -17.78
CA LYS A 47 26.42 -3.42 -17.73
C LYS A 47 26.91 -2.04 -17.34
N GLY A 48 26.33 -0.98 -17.94
CA GLY A 48 26.64 0.41 -17.58
C GLY A 48 26.33 0.73 -16.13
N LEU A 49 25.23 0.19 -15.57
CA LEU A 49 24.89 0.32 -14.14
C LEU A 49 25.93 -0.37 -13.25
N GLU A 50 26.38 -1.57 -13.57
CA GLU A 50 27.43 -2.24 -12.81
C GLU A 50 28.77 -1.48 -12.88
N GLU A 51 29.13 -0.98 -14.06
CA GLU A 51 30.39 -0.23 -14.28
C GLU A 51 30.44 1.07 -13.49
N ASN A 52 29.29 1.71 -13.21
CA ASN A 52 29.26 2.93 -12.41
C ASN A 52 29.52 2.67 -10.91
N GLY A 53 29.47 1.42 -10.46
CA GLY A 53 29.86 0.99 -9.12
C GLY A 53 28.80 1.17 -8.04
N PHE A 54 27.62 1.71 -8.35
CA PHE A 54 26.51 1.88 -7.40
C PHE A 54 25.48 0.75 -7.48
N TRP A 55 25.53 -0.05 -8.55
CA TRP A 55 24.57 -1.11 -8.79
C TRP A 55 25.19 -2.49 -8.85
N GLU A 56 24.48 -3.45 -8.31
CA GLU A 56 24.63 -4.87 -8.58
C GLU A 56 23.40 -5.37 -9.32
N ILE A 57 23.53 -6.45 -10.08
CA ILE A 57 22.42 -7.03 -10.83
C ILE A 57 21.96 -8.32 -10.15
N GLY A 58 20.65 -8.42 -9.92
CA GLY A 58 19.94 -9.59 -9.43
C GLY A 58 18.94 -10.14 -10.45
N SER A 59 18.29 -11.24 -10.10
CA SER A 59 17.26 -11.88 -10.93
C SER A 59 15.92 -11.98 -10.22
N ASN A 60 14.84 -11.50 -10.87
CA ASN A 60 13.45 -11.78 -10.50
C ASN A 60 12.90 -13.06 -11.13
N GLY A 61 13.73 -13.79 -11.88
CA GLY A 61 13.32 -14.96 -12.61
C GLY A 61 13.39 -14.80 -14.13
N TYR A 62 12.79 -15.76 -14.85
CA TYR A 62 12.71 -15.65 -16.28
C TYR A 62 11.63 -14.67 -16.70
N ARG A 63 10.40 -14.84 -16.21
CA ARG A 63 9.24 -14.02 -16.51
C ARG A 63 8.33 -13.86 -15.30
N LEU A 64 7.46 -12.86 -15.34
CA LEU A 64 6.35 -12.71 -14.41
C LEU A 64 5.08 -13.18 -15.11
N SER A 65 4.56 -14.33 -14.70
CA SER A 65 3.25 -14.82 -15.12
C SER A 65 2.55 -15.55 -13.97
N TYR A 66 1.24 -15.55 -14.02
CA TYR A 66 0.38 -16.15 -13.00
C TYR A 66 -0.43 -17.28 -13.61
N ILE A 67 -0.68 -18.31 -12.80
CA ILE A 67 -1.48 -19.48 -13.16
C ILE A 67 -2.61 -19.65 -12.15
N ASN A 68 -3.58 -20.46 -12.51
CA ASN A 68 -4.72 -20.83 -11.67
C ASN A 68 -5.51 -19.58 -11.24
N VAL A 69 -5.65 -18.63 -12.15
CA VAL A 69 -6.31 -17.35 -11.86
C VAL A 69 -7.80 -17.53 -11.95
N PHE A 70 -8.50 -17.12 -10.88
CA PHE A 70 -9.96 -17.00 -10.83
C PHE A 70 -10.35 -15.53 -10.62
N ASP A 71 -11.49 -15.12 -11.18
CA ASP A 71 -12.06 -13.84 -10.80
C ASP A 71 -12.75 -13.91 -9.43
N ARG A 72 -13.18 -12.77 -8.89
CA ARG A 72 -13.86 -12.71 -7.59
C ARG A 72 -15.21 -13.42 -7.52
N TYR A 73 -15.66 -13.99 -8.63
CA TYR A 73 -16.87 -14.77 -8.76
C TYR A 73 -16.60 -16.23 -9.16
N ASP A 74 -15.39 -16.72 -8.84
CA ASP A 74 -14.94 -18.11 -9.06
C ASP A 74 -14.94 -18.53 -10.54
N ARG A 75 -14.89 -17.57 -11.48
CA ARG A 75 -14.74 -17.88 -12.90
C ARG A 75 -13.27 -18.08 -13.24
N PHE A 76 -12.94 -19.23 -13.79
CA PHE A 76 -11.59 -19.57 -14.20
C PHE A 76 -11.12 -18.72 -15.39
N ILE A 77 -10.00 -18.06 -15.22
CA ILE A 77 -9.31 -17.25 -16.23
C ILE A 77 -8.11 -18.01 -16.80
N GLY A 78 -7.39 -18.75 -15.95
CA GLY A 78 -6.24 -19.57 -16.33
C GLY A 78 -4.90 -18.87 -16.15
N GLU A 79 -4.05 -18.86 -17.20
CA GLU A 79 -2.73 -18.22 -17.15
C GLU A 79 -2.80 -16.77 -17.62
N LEU A 80 -2.12 -15.86 -16.92
CA LEU A 80 -1.98 -14.45 -17.25
C LEU A 80 -0.51 -14.02 -17.27
N LYS A 81 -0.15 -13.25 -18.30
CA LYS A 81 1.12 -12.51 -18.33
C LYS A 81 1.03 -11.26 -17.46
N SER A 82 2.19 -10.71 -17.10
CA SER A 82 2.28 -9.50 -16.25
C SER A 82 1.43 -8.32 -16.76
N THR A 83 1.37 -8.10 -18.07
CA THR A 83 0.59 -7.01 -18.69
C THR A 83 -0.93 -7.26 -18.62
N GLU A 84 -1.34 -8.51 -18.74
CA GLU A 84 -2.75 -8.93 -18.62
C GLU A 84 -3.18 -8.84 -17.14
N TYR A 85 -2.34 -9.35 -16.24
CA TYR A 85 -2.53 -9.25 -14.80
C TYR A 85 -2.74 -7.80 -14.35
N ALA A 86 -1.83 -6.90 -14.71
CA ALA A 86 -1.93 -5.49 -14.34
C ALA A 86 -3.25 -4.81 -14.80
N GLY A 87 -3.80 -5.25 -15.93
CA GLY A 87 -5.09 -4.74 -16.43
C GLY A 87 -6.32 -5.37 -15.80
N MET A 88 -6.17 -6.50 -15.09
CA MET A 88 -7.27 -7.32 -14.59
C MET A 88 -7.28 -7.50 -13.07
N MET A 89 -6.21 -7.12 -12.37
CA MET A 89 -6.04 -7.40 -10.93
C MET A 89 -7.22 -6.96 -10.06
N GLN A 90 -7.92 -5.89 -10.45
CA GLN A 90 -9.09 -5.39 -9.74
C GLN A 90 -10.32 -6.32 -9.79
N TYR A 91 -10.31 -7.33 -10.68
CA TYR A 91 -11.40 -8.28 -10.86
C TYR A 91 -11.12 -9.65 -10.25
N PHE A 92 -9.88 -9.87 -9.80
CA PHE A 92 -9.50 -11.18 -9.29
C PHE A 92 -10.10 -11.48 -7.92
N GLY A 93 -10.34 -12.78 -7.70
CA GLY A 93 -10.34 -13.36 -6.39
C GLY A 93 -8.91 -13.51 -5.84
N ARG A 94 -8.78 -14.14 -4.69
CA ARG A 94 -7.48 -14.42 -4.04
C ARG A 94 -6.75 -15.61 -4.66
N ASP A 95 -7.42 -16.40 -5.49
CA ASP A 95 -6.92 -17.70 -5.94
C ASP A 95 -6.17 -17.54 -7.26
N TYR A 96 -4.90 -17.26 -7.14
CA TYR A 96 -3.91 -17.23 -8.21
C TYR A 96 -2.50 -17.36 -7.62
N THR A 97 -1.57 -17.88 -8.39
CA THR A 97 -0.20 -18.06 -7.92
C THR A 97 0.82 -17.80 -9.05
N HIS A 98 2.06 -17.55 -8.67
CA HIS A 98 3.12 -17.41 -9.65
C HIS A 98 3.35 -18.71 -10.41
N TYR A 99 3.68 -18.60 -11.71
CA TYR A 99 3.93 -19.73 -12.64
C TYR A 99 4.86 -20.81 -12.09
N LEU A 100 5.81 -20.46 -11.22
CA LEU A 100 6.76 -21.39 -10.62
C LEU A 100 6.29 -21.99 -9.29
N MET A 101 5.12 -21.62 -8.76
CA MET A 101 4.77 -21.91 -7.35
C MET A 101 3.69 -22.96 -7.17
N ASP A 102 3.04 -23.42 -8.24
CA ASP A 102 2.05 -24.50 -8.16
C ASP A 102 2.06 -25.35 -9.45
N TYR A 103 1.28 -26.41 -9.44
CA TYR A 103 0.87 -27.12 -10.64
C TYR A 103 -0.08 -26.25 -11.46
N ILE A 104 -0.03 -26.36 -12.78
CA ILE A 104 -1.09 -25.80 -13.62
C ILE A 104 -2.36 -26.63 -13.38
N ARG A 105 -3.49 -25.92 -13.13
CA ARG A 105 -4.79 -26.51 -12.79
C ARG A 105 -5.84 -26.17 -13.85
N ASP A 106 -6.91 -26.93 -13.86
CA ASP A 106 -8.09 -26.67 -14.70
C ASP A 106 -9.14 -25.81 -13.97
N GLU A 107 -10.28 -25.58 -14.63
CA GLU A 107 -11.41 -24.83 -14.10
C GLU A 107 -12.07 -25.43 -12.83
N LYS A 108 -11.70 -26.66 -12.47
CA LYS A 108 -12.15 -27.37 -11.26
C LYS A 108 -11.08 -27.41 -10.19
N ASP A 109 -10.03 -26.63 -10.37
CA ASP A 109 -8.86 -26.58 -9.48
C ASP A 109 -8.11 -27.94 -9.39
N LEU A 110 -8.22 -28.80 -10.41
CA LEU A 110 -7.54 -30.08 -10.49
C LEU A 110 -6.23 -29.94 -11.28
N PRO A 111 -5.09 -30.47 -10.79
CA PRO A 111 -3.84 -30.45 -11.53
C PRO A 111 -3.95 -31.13 -12.91
N VAL A 112 -3.56 -30.43 -13.95
CA VAL A 112 -3.44 -30.97 -15.32
C VAL A 112 -2.05 -31.43 -15.69
N GLU A 113 -1.10 -31.19 -14.78
CA GLU A 113 0.29 -31.64 -14.88
C GLU A 113 0.56 -32.84 -13.97
N THR A 114 1.38 -33.76 -14.44
CA THR A 114 2.05 -34.73 -13.57
C THR A 114 3.23 -34.08 -12.86
N TYR A 115 3.77 -34.73 -11.81
CA TYR A 115 4.99 -34.26 -11.14
C TYR A 115 6.15 -34.07 -12.12
N SER A 116 6.35 -34.97 -13.06
CA SER A 116 7.43 -34.84 -14.07
C SER A 116 7.24 -33.64 -14.98
N MET A 117 6.01 -33.37 -15.43
CA MET A 117 5.70 -32.21 -16.27
C MET A 117 5.94 -30.91 -15.51
N MET A 118 5.45 -30.80 -14.26
CA MET A 118 5.69 -29.63 -13.41
C MET A 118 7.20 -29.40 -13.19
N LYS A 119 7.94 -30.47 -12.84
CA LYS A 119 9.39 -30.38 -12.64
C LYS A 119 10.13 -29.94 -13.91
N GLU A 120 9.77 -30.48 -15.06
CA GLU A 120 10.35 -30.09 -16.35
C GLU A 120 10.05 -28.63 -16.68
N ARG A 121 8.82 -28.16 -16.45
CA ARG A 121 8.40 -26.77 -16.66
C ARG A 121 9.23 -25.81 -15.79
N ILE A 122 9.30 -26.08 -14.49
CA ILE A 122 10.01 -25.21 -13.53
C ILE A 122 11.52 -25.18 -13.82
N LEU A 123 12.17 -26.35 -13.95
CA LEU A 123 13.61 -26.40 -14.25
C LEU A 123 13.93 -25.85 -15.65
N GLY A 124 12.97 -25.93 -16.58
CA GLY A 124 13.05 -25.27 -17.88
C GLY A 124 13.19 -23.74 -17.77
N GLU A 125 12.44 -23.10 -16.88
CA GLU A 125 12.57 -21.66 -16.61
C GLU A 125 13.97 -21.30 -16.07
N TYR A 126 14.51 -22.07 -15.14
CA TYR A 126 15.90 -21.86 -14.65
C TYR A 126 16.94 -22.03 -15.76
N SER A 127 16.74 -22.96 -16.68
CA SER A 127 17.61 -23.14 -17.83
C SER A 127 17.56 -21.96 -18.81
N LEU A 128 16.38 -21.40 -19.02
CA LEU A 128 16.18 -20.17 -19.81
C LEU A 128 16.86 -18.98 -19.13
N MET A 129 16.71 -18.80 -17.81
CA MET A 129 17.41 -17.75 -17.06
C MET A 129 18.94 -17.85 -17.26
N LYS A 130 19.53 -19.03 -17.08
CA LYS A 130 20.97 -19.27 -17.30
C LYS A 130 21.41 -18.84 -18.70
N THR A 131 20.62 -19.20 -19.70
CA THR A 131 20.90 -18.87 -21.11
C THR A 131 20.86 -17.37 -21.35
N GLU A 132 19.77 -16.70 -20.96
CA GLU A 132 19.58 -15.27 -21.25
C GLU A 132 20.58 -14.39 -20.50
N TYR A 133 20.82 -14.66 -19.21
CA TYR A 133 21.80 -13.90 -18.45
C TYR A 133 23.23 -14.11 -18.97
N THR A 134 23.59 -15.34 -19.31
CA THR A 134 24.91 -15.61 -19.88
C THR A 134 25.09 -14.92 -21.22
N GLN A 135 24.08 -14.95 -22.10
CA GLN A 135 24.14 -14.28 -23.40
C GLN A 135 24.14 -12.76 -23.27
N GLY A 136 23.30 -12.22 -22.40
CA GLY A 136 23.14 -10.78 -22.21
C GLY A 136 24.28 -10.15 -21.42
N LEU A 137 24.59 -10.70 -20.25
CA LEU A 137 25.52 -10.10 -19.28
C LEU A 137 26.92 -10.77 -19.28
N GLY A 138 27.07 -11.95 -19.87
CA GLY A 138 28.30 -12.77 -19.80
C GLY A 138 28.40 -13.55 -18.48
N LYS A 139 27.45 -13.45 -17.58
CA LYS A 139 27.40 -14.11 -16.27
C LYS A 139 25.95 -14.26 -15.77
N ILE A 140 25.75 -15.14 -14.82
CA ILE A 140 24.48 -15.24 -14.08
C ILE A 140 24.57 -14.34 -12.84
N PRO A 141 23.53 -13.53 -12.50
CA PRO A 141 23.48 -12.79 -11.27
C PRO A 141 23.61 -13.69 -10.03
N ALA A 142 24.25 -13.19 -8.97
CA ALA A 142 24.40 -13.96 -7.74
C ALA A 142 23.13 -14.04 -6.89
N ALA A 143 22.36 -12.95 -6.86
CA ALA A 143 21.16 -12.82 -6.05
C ALA A 143 19.89 -13.14 -6.84
N TYR A 144 18.99 -13.87 -6.22
CA TYR A 144 17.67 -14.21 -6.75
C TYR A 144 16.56 -13.76 -5.79
N THR A 145 15.44 -13.33 -6.35
CA THR A 145 14.18 -13.15 -5.64
C THR A 145 13.02 -13.31 -6.61
N LEU A 146 12.01 -14.06 -6.22
CA LEU A 146 10.81 -14.24 -7.03
C LEU A 146 9.73 -13.28 -6.54
N LEU A 147 9.34 -12.34 -7.40
CA LEU A 147 8.32 -11.35 -7.09
C LEU A 147 6.96 -12.02 -6.84
N HIS A 148 6.24 -11.57 -5.83
CA HIS A 148 4.93 -12.11 -5.42
C HIS A 148 4.94 -13.61 -5.15
N SER A 149 6.06 -14.17 -4.71
CA SER A 149 6.20 -15.58 -4.38
C SER A 149 7.16 -15.80 -3.24
N ASN A 150 6.91 -16.87 -2.50
CA ASN A 150 7.86 -17.46 -1.57
C ASN A 150 8.25 -18.84 -2.07
N THR A 151 9.49 -19.23 -1.82
CA THR A 151 10.06 -20.53 -2.22
C THR A 151 10.50 -21.32 -0.98
N GLY A 152 11.03 -22.52 -1.18
CA GLY A 152 11.54 -23.35 -0.09
C GLY A 152 10.49 -23.74 0.93
N ALA A 153 10.81 -23.62 2.21
CA ALA A 153 9.94 -24.04 3.33
C ALA A 153 8.65 -23.21 3.49
N PHE A 154 8.54 -22.10 2.77
CA PHE A 154 7.40 -21.17 2.81
C PHE A 154 6.55 -21.21 1.54
N GLY A 155 6.83 -22.15 0.63
CA GLY A 155 6.01 -22.39 -0.54
C GLY A 155 4.68 -23.07 -0.16
N GLU A 156 3.65 -22.82 -0.97
CA GLU A 156 2.31 -23.41 -0.75
C GLU A 156 2.26 -24.92 -1.02
N ASN A 157 3.21 -25.43 -1.81
CA ASN A 157 3.24 -26.84 -2.22
C ASN A 157 4.65 -27.42 -2.07
N ASP A 158 4.84 -28.32 -1.12
CA ASP A 158 6.15 -28.92 -0.78
C ASP A 158 6.88 -29.52 -1.98
N LYS A 159 6.16 -30.18 -2.90
CA LYS A 159 6.77 -30.79 -4.09
C LYS A 159 7.27 -29.75 -5.09
N VAL A 160 6.52 -28.67 -5.23
CA VAL A 160 6.87 -27.53 -6.11
C VAL A 160 8.02 -26.76 -5.50
N SER A 161 7.93 -26.46 -4.19
CA SER A 161 8.98 -25.76 -3.45
C SER A 161 10.31 -26.48 -3.51
N ALA A 162 10.33 -27.79 -3.39
CA ALA A 162 11.56 -28.60 -3.51
C ALA A 162 12.20 -28.49 -4.90
N VAL A 163 11.39 -28.43 -5.96
CA VAL A 163 11.91 -28.23 -7.34
C VAL A 163 12.46 -26.84 -7.55
N ASN A 164 11.80 -25.81 -7.00
CA ASN A 164 12.33 -24.44 -7.04
C ASN A 164 13.63 -24.33 -6.27
N GLU A 165 13.73 -24.93 -5.08
CA GLU A 165 14.95 -24.92 -4.29
C GLU A 165 16.11 -25.59 -5.04
N GLU A 166 15.88 -26.72 -5.73
CA GLU A 166 16.85 -27.37 -6.64
C GLU A 166 17.34 -26.37 -7.69
N GLY A 167 16.42 -25.70 -8.40
CA GLY A 167 16.76 -24.75 -9.47
C GLY A 167 17.51 -23.50 -8.97
N ILE A 168 17.10 -22.98 -7.80
CA ILE A 168 17.73 -21.82 -7.16
C ILE A 168 19.17 -22.14 -6.77
N ARG A 169 19.38 -23.24 -6.03
CA ARG A 169 20.72 -23.64 -5.56
C ARG A 169 21.68 -23.97 -6.70
N ASP A 170 21.17 -24.52 -7.79
CA ASP A 170 21.94 -24.81 -9.01
C ASP A 170 22.29 -23.56 -9.83
N THR A 171 21.61 -22.44 -9.59
CA THR A 171 21.71 -21.28 -10.47
C THR A 171 22.28 -20.06 -9.76
N PHE A 172 21.90 -19.81 -8.52
CA PHE A 172 22.16 -18.58 -7.77
C PHE A 172 22.99 -18.84 -6.51
N ALA A 173 23.67 -17.81 -6.03
CA ALA A 173 24.46 -17.88 -4.80
C ALA A 173 23.65 -17.57 -3.55
N MET A 174 22.53 -16.83 -3.70
CA MET A 174 21.63 -16.48 -2.60
C MET A 174 20.21 -16.26 -3.09
N ASN A 175 19.24 -16.42 -2.17
CA ASN A 175 17.82 -16.21 -2.45
C ASN A 175 17.12 -15.44 -1.33
N PHE A 176 16.36 -14.42 -1.73
CA PHE A 176 15.42 -13.72 -0.85
C PHE A 176 14.05 -14.41 -0.96
N ASN A 177 13.75 -15.24 0.01
CA ASN A 177 12.62 -16.18 -0.04
C ASN A 177 11.34 -15.63 0.61
N ARG A 178 11.46 -14.77 1.62
CA ARG A 178 10.32 -14.29 2.42
C ARG A 178 10.18 -12.78 2.35
N GLU A 179 8.92 -12.33 2.30
CA GLU A 179 8.55 -10.92 2.38
C GLU A 179 8.00 -10.57 3.78
N GLY A 180 7.92 -9.28 4.06
CA GLY A 180 7.28 -8.73 5.25
C GLY A 180 8.13 -8.69 6.50
N PHE A 181 9.40 -9.10 6.45
CA PHE A 181 10.33 -9.09 7.58
C PHE A 181 11.68 -8.53 7.19
N SER A 182 12.27 -7.66 8.02
CA SER A 182 13.48 -6.91 7.66
C SER A 182 14.79 -7.51 8.19
N LEU A 183 14.71 -8.43 9.17
CA LEU A 183 15.90 -8.92 9.86
C LEU A 183 16.49 -10.16 9.20
N ASN A 184 17.75 -10.06 8.80
CA ASN A 184 18.62 -11.20 8.50
C ASN A 184 19.86 -11.11 9.40
N ASP A 185 20.25 -12.21 10.00
CA ASP A 185 21.40 -12.31 10.87
C ASP A 185 22.44 -13.32 10.33
N ARG A 186 23.47 -13.60 11.11
CA ARG A 186 24.55 -14.52 10.70
C ARG A 186 24.12 -15.99 10.64
N GLU A 187 23.06 -16.34 11.32
CA GLU A 187 22.48 -17.70 11.35
C GLU A 187 21.45 -17.90 10.24
N SER A 188 21.03 -16.81 9.59
CA SER A 188 20.08 -16.87 8.46
C SER A 188 20.68 -17.61 7.29
N SER A 189 19.94 -18.57 6.72
CA SER A 189 20.34 -19.26 5.51
C SER A 189 20.41 -18.28 4.33
N ILE A 190 21.52 -18.29 3.58
CA ILE A 190 21.67 -17.46 2.37
C ILE A 190 20.62 -17.79 1.28
N TYR A 191 19.96 -18.94 1.38
CA TYR A 191 18.86 -19.33 0.49
C TYR A 191 17.48 -19.10 1.07
N ASP A 192 17.38 -18.51 2.29
CA ASP A 192 16.13 -18.19 2.98
C ASP A 192 16.19 -16.81 3.61
N LEU A 193 16.75 -15.86 2.88
CA LEU A 193 16.81 -14.46 3.31
C LEU A 193 15.43 -13.83 3.22
N THR A 194 15.18 -12.89 4.13
CA THR A 194 13.95 -12.11 4.18
C THR A 194 14.15 -10.73 3.57
N ARG A 195 13.07 -10.12 3.12
CA ARG A 195 13.03 -8.74 2.66
C ARG A 195 11.75 -8.03 3.13
N MET A 196 11.84 -6.74 3.32
CA MET A 196 10.69 -5.88 3.52
C MET A 196 10.41 -5.12 2.22
N GLN A 197 9.14 -4.99 1.86
CA GLN A 197 8.69 -4.23 0.69
C GLN A 197 7.94 -2.98 1.18
N PRO A 198 8.61 -1.81 1.28
CA PRO A 198 7.95 -0.57 1.64
C PRO A 198 6.87 -0.21 0.63
N GLN A 199 5.71 0.21 1.12
CA GLN A 199 4.60 0.62 0.28
C GLN A 199 4.69 2.11 -0.05
N SER A 200 4.12 2.51 -1.18
CA SER A 200 4.17 3.89 -1.66
C SER A 200 3.44 4.91 -0.75
N ASN A 201 2.57 4.42 0.11
CA ASN A 201 1.82 5.21 1.09
C ASN A 201 2.45 5.24 2.49
N TRP A 202 3.56 4.51 2.72
CA TRP A 202 4.27 4.55 3.99
C TRP A 202 5.09 5.83 4.12
N TYR A 203 5.03 6.45 5.29
CA TYR A 203 5.96 7.50 5.68
C TYR A 203 7.23 6.90 6.28
N THR A 204 8.23 7.74 6.50
CA THR A 204 9.54 7.27 7.01
C THR A 204 9.41 6.53 8.34
N ASN A 205 8.60 7.05 9.25
CA ASN A 205 8.41 6.44 10.56
C ASN A 205 7.65 5.11 10.50
N HIS A 206 6.82 4.90 9.50
CA HIS A 206 6.19 3.59 9.26
C HIS A 206 7.25 2.51 9.00
N LEU A 207 8.16 2.77 8.06
CA LEU A 207 9.27 1.85 7.77
C LEU A 207 10.16 1.63 9.00
N LEU A 208 10.50 2.69 9.72
CA LEU A 208 11.30 2.60 10.95
C LEU A 208 10.57 1.83 12.05
N MET A 209 9.25 1.98 12.18
CA MET A 209 8.43 1.25 13.13
C MET A 209 8.44 -0.25 12.81
N ARG A 210 8.28 -0.61 11.52
CA ARG A 210 8.39 -2.00 11.07
C ARG A 210 9.75 -2.59 11.40
N ILE A 211 10.84 -1.89 11.08
CA ILE A 211 12.20 -2.33 11.40
C ILE A 211 12.38 -2.47 12.91
N LYS A 212 11.91 -1.50 13.71
CA LYS A 212 12.00 -1.53 15.17
C LYS A 212 11.42 -2.82 15.75
N TYR A 213 10.24 -3.22 15.29
CA TYR A 213 9.54 -4.38 15.83
C TYR A 213 10.01 -5.73 15.26
N ASP A 214 10.74 -5.71 14.15
CA ASP A 214 11.46 -6.89 13.64
C ASP A 214 12.76 -7.14 14.43
N LEU A 215 13.32 -6.10 15.08
CA LEU A 215 14.51 -6.23 15.90
C LEU A 215 14.22 -6.94 17.24
N PRO A 216 15.24 -7.65 17.81
CA PRO A 216 15.21 -8.10 19.19
C PRO A 216 14.88 -6.96 20.16
N GLU A 217 14.14 -7.26 21.22
CA GLU A 217 13.62 -6.24 22.15
C GLU A 217 14.70 -5.32 22.71
N ASP A 218 15.87 -5.88 23.04
CA ASP A 218 17.03 -5.16 23.55
C ASP A 218 17.70 -4.21 22.54
N LYS A 219 17.32 -4.27 21.26
CA LYS A 219 17.83 -3.40 20.19
C LYS A 219 16.82 -2.40 19.67
N ARG A 220 15.56 -2.47 20.10
CA ARG A 220 14.49 -1.60 19.61
C ARG A 220 14.74 -0.12 19.88
N ASP A 221 15.43 0.21 20.97
CA ASP A 221 15.77 1.59 21.33
C ASP A 221 16.90 2.18 20.48
N GLU A 222 17.56 1.38 19.65
CA GLU A 222 18.54 1.89 18.67
C GLU A 222 17.85 2.61 17.49
N ILE A 223 16.56 2.37 17.27
CA ILE A 223 15.80 3.01 16.21
C ILE A 223 15.35 4.41 16.64
N VAL A 224 15.84 5.41 15.93
CA VAL A 224 15.48 6.82 16.13
C VAL A 224 14.49 7.24 15.04
N PHE A 225 13.31 7.68 15.45
CA PHE A 225 12.27 8.16 14.54
C PHE A 225 12.60 9.55 13.99
N VAL A 226 12.12 9.84 12.79
CA VAL A 226 12.25 11.15 12.16
C VAL A 226 11.19 12.09 12.72
N GLU A 227 11.61 13.25 13.22
CA GLU A 227 10.70 14.27 13.77
C GLU A 227 10.25 15.31 12.71
N GLY A 228 11.07 15.52 11.67
CA GLY A 228 10.82 16.54 10.66
C GLY A 228 11.06 17.95 11.17
N ASP A 229 10.05 18.85 11.10
CA ASP A 229 10.16 20.22 11.61
C ASP A 229 10.10 20.23 13.15
N SER A 230 11.24 20.22 13.78
CA SER A 230 11.37 20.21 15.25
C SER A 230 10.75 21.44 15.94
N SER A 231 10.45 22.54 15.22
CA SER A 231 9.75 23.68 15.78
C SER A 231 8.31 23.36 16.21
N GLN A 232 7.75 22.28 15.68
CA GLN A 232 6.41 21.79 15.98
C GLN A 232 6.37 20.92 17.25
N ASN A 233 7.47 20.33 17.66
CA ASN A 233 7.54 19.43 18.84
C ASN A 233 7.10 20.10 20.16
N LYS A 234 7.24 21.41 20.25
CA LYS A 234 6.79 22.17 21.44
C LYS A 234 5.27 22.19 21.62
N TYR A 235 4.50 21.89 20.57
CA TYR A 235 3.04 21.90 20.63
C TYR A 235 2.43 20.53 20.94
N TRP A 236 3.22 19.47 20.81
CA TRP A 236 2.70 18.11 20.93
C TRP A 236 3.57 17.23 21.82
N ALA A 237 2.96 16.55 22.78
CA ALA A 237 3.59 15.52 23.59
C ALA A 237 3.23 14.15 23.02
N VAL A 238 4.23 13.39 22.57
CA VAL A 238 4.04 12.02 22.12
C VAL A 238 3.85 11.14 23.37
N LYS A 239 2.73 10.44 23.42
CA LYS A 239 2.38 9.46 24.46
C LYS A 239 2.70 8.05 24.01
N ASN A 240 2.44 7.74 22.75
CA ASN A 240 2.72 6.45 22.12
C ASN A 240 2.92 6.60 20.60
N GLY A 241 3.64 5.67 19.96
CA GLY A 241 3.94 5.71 18.54
C GLY A 241 5.03 6.70 18.17
N ALA A 242 4.97 7.24 16.95
CA ALA A 242 5.93 8.21 16.43
C ALA A 242 5.22 9.33 15.66
N VAL A 243 5.80 10.53 15.66
CA VAL A 243 5.27 11.68 14.93
C VAL A 243 6.34 12.29 14.03
N GLU A 244 5.96 12.60 12.79
CA GLU A 244 6.76 13.36 11.83
C GLU A 244 6.01 14.63 11.41
N PHE A 245 6.66 15.79 11.49
CA PHE A 245 6.13 17.05 10.97
C PHE A 245 6.78 17.34 9.62
N LYS A 246 6.01 17.22 8.57
CA LYS A 246 6.51 17.39 7.20
C LYS A 246 5.61 18.34 6.42
N GLU A 247 6.14 19.52 6.08
CA GLU A 247 5.38 20.54 5.37
C GLU A 247 4.15 20.97 6.19
N GLU A 248 2.95 20.88 5.61
CA GLU A 248 1.68 21.18 6.28
C GLU A 248 1.03 19.93 6.89
N LYS A 249 1.81 18.86 7.12
CA LYS A 249 1.34 17.56 7.62
C LYS A 249 1.91 17.24 8.98
N LEU A 250 1.05 16.72 9.84
CA LEU A 250 1.41 15.96 11.01
C LEU A 250 1.09 14.50 10.69
N VAL A 251 2.11 13.66 10.68
CA VAL A 251 2.00 12.22 10.43
C VAL A 251 2.16 11.50 11.76
N LEU A 252 1.13 10.82 12.22
CA LEU A 252 1.15 10.04 13.45
C LEU A 252 1.14 8.56 13.11
N THR A 253 2.29 7.92 13.31
CA THR A 253 2.50 6.49 13.08
C THR A 253 2.17 5.69 14.33
N SER A 254 1.29 4.71 14.22
CA SER A 254 0.95 3.81 15.33
C SER A 254 2.06 2.81 15.65
N GLU A 255 2.05 2.26 16.85
CA GLU A 255 2.77 1.03 17.13
C GLU A 255 1.99 -0.20 16.61
N PRO A 256 2.67 -1.31 16.27
CA PRO A 256 2.03 -2.57 15.91
C PRO A 256 1.11 -3.06 17.05
N LYS A 257 -0.12 -3.42 16.71
CA LYS A 257 -1.15 -3.92 17.66
C LYS A 257 -1.50 -2.95 18.79
N ASP A 258 -1.11 -1.69 18.65
CA ASP A 258 -1.39 -0.61 19.59
C ASP A 258 -1.69 0.68 18.81
N CYS A 259 -1.72 1.80 19.46
CA CYS A 259 -2.01 3.08 18.83
C CYS A 259 -0.78 3.98 18.73
N GLY A 260 -0.90 5.02 17.90
CA GLY A 260 -0.16 6.26 18.05
C GLY A 260 -1.04 7.25 18.78
N LEU A 261 -0.50 7.96 19.75
CA LEU A 261 -1.23 8.91 20.59
C LEU A 261 -0.36 10.13 20.89
N ILE A 262 -0.88 11.32 20.58
CA ILE A 262 -0.22 12.59 20.90
C ILE A 262 -1.22 13.55 21.56
N GLN A 263 -0.71 14.33 22.52
CA GLN A 263 -1.47 15.33 23.25
C GLN A 263 -1.01 16.74 22.89
N LEU A 264 -1.96 17.67 22.73
CA LEU A 264 -1.61 19.08 22.58
C LEU A 264 -1.03 19.61 23.89
N SER A 265 0.18 20.18 23.83
CA SER A 265 1.01 20.54 24.99
C SER A 265 1.01 22.04 25.28
N ASP A 266 -0.14 22.71 25.18
CA ASP A 266 -0.23 24.13 25.54
C ASP A 266 -0.48 24.37 27.03
N GLY A 267 -0.60 23.30 27.81
CA GLY A 267 -0.81 23.35 29.27
C GLY A 267 -2.17 23.86 29.69
N LEU A 268 -3.12 23.94 28.74
CA LEU A 268 -4.46 24.44 28.97
C LEU A 268 -5.48 23.32 28.80
N SER A 269 -6.61 23.48 29.49
CA SER A 269 -7.82 22.71 29.23
C SER A 269 -8.73 23.55 28.33
N HIS A 270 -9.41 22.89 27.40
CA HIS A 270 -10.26 23.54 26.40
C HIS A 270 -11.71 23.10 26.54
N LYS A 271 -12.63 24.06 26.54
CA LYS A 271 -14.07 23.81 26.58
C LYS A 271 -14.70 23.98 25.21
N ASN A 272 -14.61 25.17 24.66
CA ASN A 272 -15.20 25.55 23.38
C ASN A 272 -14.09 25.71 22.33
N LEU A 273 -14.21 25.02 21.20
CA LEU A 273 -13.20 25.07 20.16
C LEU A 273 -13.74 24.78 18.76
N SER A 274 -13.01 25.21 17.77
CA SER A 274 -13.13 24.71 16.41
C SER A 274 -11.85 23.96 16.01
N PHE A 275 -12.03 22.86 15.30
CA PHE A 275 -10.96 22.06 14.74
C PHE A 275 -11.21 21.88 13.24
N SER A 276 -10.20 22.10 12.42
CA SER A 276 -10.26 21.76 10.99
C SER A 276 -8.98 21.12 10.55
N SER A 277 -9.07 20.10 9.68
CA SER A 277 -7.92 19.42 9.07
C SER A 277 -8.36 18.65 7.84
N ILE A 278 -7.40 18.27 7.00
CA ILE A 278 -7.59 17.24 6.00
C ILE A 278 -7.02 15.94 6.58
N LEU A 279 -7.89 14.96 6.78
CA LEU A 279 -7.52 13.63 7.24
C LEU A 279 -7.11 12.80 6.04
N CYS A 280 -5.86 12.31 6.02
CA CYS A 280 -5.36 11.43 4.97
C CYS A 280 -4.85 10.13 5.58
N GLY A 281 -5.01 9.04 4.85
CA GLY A 281 -4.56 7.71 5.25
C GLY A 281 -5.29 6.61 4.51
N ASN A 282 -5.02 5.38 4.88
CA ASN A 282 -5.75 4.24 4.36
C ASN A 282 -7.17 4.20 4.96
N LYS A 283 -8.18 3.87 4.15
CA LYS A 283 -9.59 3.80 4.59
C LYS A 283 -9.84 2.76 5.68
N LEU A 284 -8.99 1.73 5.78
CA LEU A 284 -9.07 0.69 6.80
C LEU A 284 -8.55 1.14 8.16
N GLY A 285 -7.66 2.15 8.18
CA GLY A 285 -7.03 2.61 9.42
C GLY A 285 -7.94 3.46 10.30
N TYR A 286 -7.62 3.50 11.58
CA TYR A 286 -8.32 4.28 12.60
C TYR A 286 -7.59 5.59 12.84
N GLN A 287 -8.27 6.69 12.56
CA GLN A 287 -7.78 8.05 12.76
C GLN A 287 -8.81 8.84 13.56
N SER A 288 -8.42 9.42 14.69
CA SER A 288 -9.37 10.16 15.50
C SER A 288 -8.84 11.45 16.10
N ILE A 289 -9.79 12.34 16.40
CA ILE A 289 -9.62 13.58 17.15
C ILE A 289 -10.41 13.42 18.45
N LEU A 290 -9.72 13.50 19.56
CA LEU A 290 -10.30 13.39 20.90
C LEU A 290 -10.26 14.77 21.59
N LEU A 291 -11.40 15.27 21.98
CA LEU A 291 -11.63 16.61 22.52
C LEU A 291 -12.15 16.51 23.95
N ARG A 292 -11.82 17.49 24.79
CA ARG A 292 -12.14 17.49 26.22
C ARG A 292 -11.79 16.16 26.90
N ALA A 293 -10.63 15.63 26.52
CA ALA A 293 -10.16 14.35 27.02
C ALA A 293 -9.57 14.48 28.44
N ASP A 294 -9.61 13.38 29.18
CA ASP A 294 -8.81 13.23 30.37
C ASP A 294 -7.29 13.22 30.05
N ASP A 295 -6.45 13.28 31.08
CA ASP A 295 -4.98 13.41 30.91
C ASP A 295 -4.34 12.20 30.22
N ASP A 296 -5.01 11.07 30.24
CA ASP A 296 -4.55 9.82 29.65
C ASP A 296 -5.13 9.58 28.23
N GLY A 297 -6.08 10.42 27.79
CA GLY A 297 -6.72 10.27 26.49
C GLY A 297 -7.66 9.06 26.38
N ASN A 298 -8.22 8.59 27.52
CA ASN A 298 -9.11 7.43 27.54
C ASN A 298 -10.59 7.82 27.42
N ASN A 299 -10.97 9.00 27.94
CA ASN A 299 -12.32 9.52 27.93
C ASN A 299 -12.34 10.88 27.24
N GLY A 300 -13.51 11.29 26.75
CA GLY A 300 -13.71 12.54 26.06
C GLY A 300 -14.69 12.42 24.91
N ILE A 301 -14.72 13.42 24.04
CA ILE A 301 -15.55 13.47 22.83
C ILE A 301 -14.65 13.07 21.65
N GLU A 302 -14.90 11.93 21.05
CA GLU A 302 -14.06 11.37 20.00
C GLU A 302 -14.79 11.37 18.65
N VAL A 303 -14.16 12.02 17.65
CA VAL A 303 -14.59 11.99 16.25
C VAL A 303 -13.61 11.10 15.49
N VAL A 304 -14.12 10.03 14.90
CA VAL A 304 -13.32 8.95 14.31
C VAL A 304 -13.63 8.81 12.84
N LEU A 305 -12.57 8.67 12.02
CA LEU A 305 -12.62 8.13 10.67
C LEU A 305 -12.02 6.72 10.70
N TYR A 306 -12.80 5.70 10.35
CA TYR A 306 -12.38 4.32 10.36
C TYR A 306 -13.24 3.47 9.41
N ASN A 307 -12.62 2.59 8.67
CA ASN A 307 -13.29 1.63 7.78
C ASN A 307 -14.33 2.30 6.85
N ASN A 308 -13.93 3.42 6.25
CA ASN A 308 -14.79 4.28 5.41
C ASN A 308 -16.10 4.70 6.08
N ARG A 309 -16.07 4.91 7.41
CA ARG A 309 -17.18 5.39 8.22
C ARG A 309 -16.72 6.51 9.15
N MET A 310 -17.64 7.37 9.52
CA MET A 310 -17.44 8.37 10.57
C MET A 310 -18.20 7.97 11.82
N TYR A 311 -17.57 8.15 12.98
CA TYR A 311 -18.18 7.88 14.27
C TYR A 311 -18.02 9.11 15.19
N LEU A 312 -19.06 9.40 15.98
CA LEU A 312 -19.01 10.29 17.12
C LEU A 312 -19.23 9.47 18.37
N LYS A 313 -18.28 9.53 19.29
CA LYS A 313 -18.36 8.85 20.58
C LYS A 313 -18.19 9.85 21.72
N GLN A 314 -18.75 9.56 22.86
CA GLN A 314 -18.46 10.26 24.11
C GLN A 314 -18.20 9.24 25.21
N ASN A 315 -17.02 9.32 25.85
CA ASN A 315 -16.57 8.38 26.87
C ASN A 315 -16.72 6.92 26.42
N GLY A 316 -16.32 6.62 25.18
CA GLY A 316 -16.43 5.32 24.55
C GLY A 316 -17.83 4.93 24.04
N LYS A 317 -18.89 5.65 24.41
CA LYS A 317 -20.27 5.39 23.98
C LYS A 317 -20.51 6.00 22.60
N LEU A 318 -20.99 5.18 21.66
CA LEU A 318 -21.37 5.62 20.32
C LEU A 318 -22.61 6.53 20.37
N LEU A 319 -22.50 7.73 19.81
CA LEU A 319 -23.61 8.71 19.68
C LEU A 319 -24.11 8.76 18.23
N LYS A 320 -23.22 8.77 17.26
CA LYS A 320 -23.52 8.82 15.82
C LYS A 320 -22.57 7.94 15.02
N GLU A 321 -23.09 7.42 13.92
CA GLU A 321 -22.35 6.69 12.90
C GLU A 321 -22.88 7.09 11.53
N THR A 322 -22.00 7.22 10.55
CA THR A 322 -22.37 7.49 9.15
C THR A 322 -21.47 6.71 8.22
N ASP A 323 -22.07 5.96 7.32
CA ASP A 323 -21.40 5.28 6.22
C ASP A 323 -21.02 6.31 5.14
N LEU A 324 -19.76 6.34 4.74
CA LEU A 324 -19.29 7.35 3.78
C LEU A 324 -19.68 7.02 2.33
N TYR A 325 -20.01 5.79 2.00
CA TYR A 325 -20.61 5.48 0.69
C TYR A 325 -22.01 6.13 0.57
N GLU A 326 -22.79 6.11 1.66
CA GLU A 326 -24.10 6.76 1.67
C GLU A 326 -23.98 8.30 1.72
N PHE A 327 -23.05 8.82 2.52
CA PHE A 327 -22.79 10.26 2.60
C PHE A 327 -22.34 10.87 1.27
N ASP A 328 -21.51 10.13 0.54
CA ASP A 328 -20.99 10.53 -0.78
C ASP A 328 -22.01 10.25 -1.91
N GLU A 329 -23.17 9.70 -1.59
CA GLU A 329 -24.21 9.35 -2.57
C GLU A 329 -23.68 8.43 -3.68
N ILE A 330 -22.80 7.49 -3.33
CA ILE A 330 -22.26 6.52 -4.28
C ILE A 330 -23.40 5.62 -4.78
N PRO A 331 -23.61 5.51 -6.11
CA PRO A 331 -24.65 4.67 -6.66
C PRO A 331 -24.53 3.23 -6.18
N LYS A 332 -25.63 2.67 -5.70
CA LYS A 332 -25.69 1.25 -5.35
C LYS A 332 -25.74 0.41 -6.62
N ILE A 333 -24.92 -0.62 -6.66
CA ILE A 333 -24.95 -1.63 -7.75
C ILE A 333 -25.27 -2.99 -7.14
N SER A 334 -25.92 -3.83 -7.92
CA SER A 334 -26.20 -5.20 -7.48
C SER A 334 -25.02 -6.12 -7.75
N ILE A 335 -24.98 -7.27 -7.04
CA ILE A 335 -24.00 -8.34 -7.33
C ILE A 335 -24.10 -8.79 -8.80
N GLU A 336 -25.31 -8.80 -9.39
CA GLU A 336 -25.52 -9.18 -10.80
C GLU A 336 -24.93 -8.13 -11.75
N GLU A 337 -25.07 -6.84 -11.44
CA GLU A 337 -24.46 -5.75 -12.20
C GLU A 337 -22.94 -5.80 -12.09
N ASP A 338 -22.38 -6.01 -10.90
CA ASP A 338 -20.95 -6.11 -10.71
C ASP A 338 -20.35 -7.34 -11.41
N LYS A 339 -21.03 -8.50 -11.40
CA LYS A 339 -20.63 -9.69 -12.19
C LYS A 339 -20.55 -9.40 -13.68
N ARG A 340 -21.57 -8.73 -14.21
CA ARG A 340 -21.60 -8.31 -15.61
C ARG A 340 -20.45 -7.37 -15.92
N ASP A 341 -20.25 -6.35 -15.11
CA ASP A 341 -19.26 -5.31 -15.35
C ASP A 341 -17.82 -5.83 -15.13
N THR A 342 -17.62 -6.76 -14.20
CA THR A 342 -16.38 -7.52 -14.03
C THR A 342 -16.02 -8.27 -15.31
N LEU A 343 -16.93 -9.08 -15.82
CA LEU A 343 -16.70 -9.85 -17.05
C LEU A 343 -16.47 -8.94 -18.28
N ALA A 344 -17.18 -7.84 -18.37
CA ALA A 344 -16.97 -6.86 -19.43
C ALA A 344 -15.57 -6.19 -19.32
N GLY A 345 -15.13 -5.86 -18.10
CA GLY A 345 -13.82 -5.31 -17.82
C GLY A 345 -12.69 -6.26 -18.19
N GLU A 346 -12.83 -7.55 -17.86
CA GLU A 346 -11.86 -8.58 -18.25
C GLU A 346 -11.73 -8.72 -19.76
N TYR A 347 -12.84 -8.77 -20.48
CA TYR A 347 -12.78 -8.77 -21.95
C TYR A 347 -12.15 -7.50 -22.51
N ALA A 348 -12.32 -6.35 -21.86
CA ALA A 348 -11.65 -5.11 -22.26
C ALA A 348 -10.12 -5.21 -22.09
N ALA A 349 -9.66 -5.76 -20.97
CA ALA A 349 -8.23 -5.97 -20.69
C ALA A 349 -7.61 -6.99 -21.67
N LEU A 350 -8.28 -8.12 -21.90
CA LEU A 350 -7.86 -9.13 -22.88
C LEU A 350 -7.80 -8.56 -24.30
N ALA A 351 -8.76 -7.71 -24.68
CA ALA A 351 -8.76 -7.06 -25.99
C ALA A 351 -7.57 -6.12 -26.18
N LYS A 352 -7.14 -5.43 -25.13
CA LYS A 352 -5.99 -4.52 -25.13
C LYS A 352 -4.67 -5.28 -25.29
N ASN A 353 -4.56 -6.46 -24.68
CA ASN A 353 -3.33 -7.26 -24.63
C ASN A 353 -3.33 -8.39 -25.67
N ALA A 354 -4.31 -8.44 -26.58
CA ALA A 354 -4.46 -9.50 -27.58
C ALA A 354 -3.28 -9.53 -28.57
N VAL A 355 -2.79 -10.74 -28.87
CA VAL A 355 -1.65 -10.97 -29.78
C VAL A 355 -2.00 -10.77 -31.27
N SER A 356 -3.30 -10.62 -31.61
CA SER A 356 -3.76 -10.39 -32.98
C SER A 356 -5.00 -9.51 -33.01
N ASP A 357 -5.19 -8.78 -34.13
CA ASP A 357 -6.40 -7.97 -34.38
C ASP A 357 -7.67 -8.82 -34.38
N LYS A 358 -7.61 -10.04 -34.85
CA LYS A 358 -8.75 -10.97 -34.84
C LYS A 358 -9.19 -11.27 -33.40
N GLN A 359 -8.25 -11.62 -32.53
CA GLN A 359 -8.51 -11.90 -31.11
C GLN A 359 -9.01 -10.66 -30.38
N SER A 360 -8.38 -9.49 -30.61
CA SER A 360 -8.84 -8.21 -30.05
C SER A 360 -10.29 -7.90 -30.46
N THR A 361 -10.64 -8.14 -31.73
CA THR A 361 -12.00 -7.92 -32.24
C THR A 361 -13.00 -8.87 -31.59
N GLU A 362 -12.62 -10.12 -31.36
CA GLU A 362 -13.45 -11.11 -30.70
C GLU A 362 -13.75 -10.72 -29.24
N TYR A 363 -12.73 -10.35 -28.48
CA TYR A 363 -12.94 -9.87 -27.11
C TYR A 363 -13.79 -8.61 -27.04
N LYS A 364 -13.61 -7.64 -27.94
CA LYS A 364 -14.48 -6.46 -28.04
C LYS A 364 -15.93 -6.81 -28.31
N LYS A 365 -16.17 -7.84 -29.12
CA LYS A 365 -17.52 -8.34 -29.39
C LYS A 365 -18.14 -8.99 -28.16
N LEU A 366 -17.36 -9.85 -27.45
CA LEU A 366 -17.79 -10.48 -26.19
C LEU A 366 -18.12 -9.44 -25.13
N LYS A 367 -17.23 -8.45 -24.93
CA LYS A 367 -17.47 -7.31 -24.05
C LYS A 367 -18.83 -6.67 -24.31
N LYS A 368 -19.08 -6.29 -25.57
CA LYS A 368 -20.35 -5.66 -25.95
C LYS A 368 -21.58 -6.55 -25.74
N GLN A 369 -21.43 -7.86 -25.90
CA GLN A 369 -22.51 -8.80 -25.60
C GLN A 369 -22.85 -8.83 -24.13
N VAL A 370 -21.83 -8.88 -23.28
CA VAL A 370 -21.96 -8.87 -21.80
C VAL A 370 -22.59 -7.56 -21.33
N GLU A 371 -22.10 -6.41 -21.80
CA GLU A 371 -22.65 -5.09 -21.44
C GLU A 371 -24.14 -4.93 -21.80
N ASN A 372 -24.61 -5.63 -22.79
CA ASN A 372 -26.02 -5.61 -23.21
C ASN A 372 -26.88 -6.67 -22.47
N THR A 373 -26.27 -7.46 -21.57
CA THR A 373 -27.05 -8.44 -20.78
C THR A 373 -27.89 -7.70 -19.74
N GLN A 374 -29.19 -7.94 -19.75
CA GLN A 374 -30.07 -7.40 -18.72
C GLN A 374 -29.87 -8.16 -17.41
N VAL A 375 -29.62 -7.45 -16.35
CA VAL A 375 -29.48 -7.98 -14.99
C VAL A 375 -30.32 -7.12 -14.04
N LYS A 376 -30.70 -7.66 -12.90
CA LYS A 376 -31.51 -6.92 -11.92
C LYS A 376 -30.67 -5.91 -11.16
N SER A 377 -31.20 -4.70 -10.99
CA SER A 377 -30.62 -3.69 -10.13
C SER A 377 -31.04 -3.87 -8.67
N VAL A 378 -30.41 -3.10 -7.78
CA VAL A 378 -30.78 -3.07 -6.34
C VAL A 378 -32.24 -2.58 -6.17
N GLU A 379 -32.68 -1.60 -6.97
CA GLU A 379 -34.06 -1.08 -6.95
C GLU A 379 -35.08 -2.13 -7.38
N GLU A 380 -34.66 -3.10 -8.18
CA GLU A 380 -35.48 -4.25 -8.62
C GLU A 380 -35.41 -5.42 -7.59
N GLY A 381 -34.73 -5.23 -6.47
CA GLY A 381 -34.67 -6.18 -5.36
C GLY A 381 -33.50 -7.18 -5.44
N ALA A 382 -32.49 -6.92 -6.25
CA ALA A 382 -31.25 -7.69 -6.20
C ALA A 382 -30.40 -7.30 -5.00
N GLU A 383 -29.51 -8.19 -4.57
CA GLU A 383 -28.57 -7.97 -3.47
C GLU A 383 -27.53 -6.91 -3.83
N GLU A 384 -27.29 -5.96 -2.91
CA GLU A 384 -26.29 -4.89 -3.08
C GLU A 384 -24.89 -5.46 -3.06
N TYR A 385 -24.06 -5.12 -4.03
CA TYR A 385 -22.62 -5.35 -4.01
C TYR A 385 -21.92 -4.21 -3.27
N ARG A 386 -21.06 -4.57 -2.31
CA ARG A 386 -20.15 -3.64 -1.65
C ARG A 386 -18.73 -4.13 -1.83
N PRO A 387 -17.85 -3.35 -2.50
CA PRO A 387 -16.45 -3.74 -2.65
C PRO A 387 -15.77 -3.79 -1.28
N GLU A 388 -14.98 -4.81 -1.05
CA GLU A 388 -14.08 -4.87 0.09
C GLU A 388 -13.03 -3.76 -0.02
N LEU A 389 -12.79 -3.07 1.09
CA LEU A 389 -11.72 -2.08 1.15
C LEU A 389 -10.36 -2.78 1.05
N GLN A 390 -9.47 -2.16 0.28
CA GLN A 390 -8.14 -2.67 0.05
C GLN A 390 -7.08 -1.77 0.70
N LEU A 391 -5.89 -2.29 0.94
CA LEU A 391 -4.78 -1.52 1.54
C LEU A 391 -4.34 -0.31 0.72
N HIS A 392 -4.59 -0.31 -0.57
CA HIS A 392 -4.30 0.83 -1.44
C HIS A 392 -5.44 1.86 -1.52
N ASP A 393 -6.56 1.61 -0.83
CA ASP A 393 -7.69 2.54 -0.78
C ASP A 393 -7.37 3.67 0.18
N LEU A 394 -6.83 4.75 -0.36
CA LEU A 394 -6.54 5.95 0.38
C LEU A 394 -7.77 6.85 0.48
N ALA A 395 -7.91 7.53 1.61
CA ALA A 395 -8.88 8.59 1.84
C ALA A 395 -8.18 9.94 1.98
N GLN A 396 -8.87 10.99 1.55
CA GLN A 396 -8.52 12.36 1.84
C GLN A 396 -9.83 13.10 2.12
N ARG A 397 -10.09 13.43 3.40
CA ARG A 397 -11.36 14.00 3.85
C ARG A 397 -11.12 15.28 4.63
N LYS A 398 -11.70 16.38 4.20
CA LYS A 398 -11.66 17.64 4.97
C LYS A 398 -12.70 17.59 6.08
N ILE A 399 -12.25 17.61 7.33
CA ILE A 399 -13.11 17.64 8.51
C ILE A 399 -13.14 19.03 9.13
N GLU A 400 -14.30 19.43 9.62
CA GLU A 400 -14.54 20.65 10.37
C GLU A 400 -15.39 20.31 11.58
N ILE A 401 -14.91 20.59 12.79
CA ILE A 401 -15.59 20.32 14.05
C ILE A 401 -15.80 21.63 14.78
N VAL A 402 -17.00 21.87 15.27
CA VAL A 402 -17.31 22.99 16.17
C VAL A 402 -17.91 22.39 17.43
N LEU A 403 -17.24 22.63 18.54
CA LEU A 403 -17.66 22.21 19.89
C LEU A 403 -18.00 23.46 20.70
N ASN A 404 -19.24 23.59 21.09
CA ASN A 404 -19.73 24.75 21.83
C ASN A 404 -20.67 24.29 22.95
N ASP A 405 -20.33 24.60 24.19
CA ASP A 405 -21.00 24.10 25.38
C ASP A 405 -21.26 22.59 25.31
N ASP A 406 -22.48 22.14 25.44
CA ASP A 406 -22.85 20.72 25.39
C ASP A 406 -23.32 20.29 23.99
N ARG A 407 -22.82 20.93 22.93
CA ARG A 407 -23.19 20.63 21.53
C ARG A 407 -22.00 20.54 20.60
N ILE A 408 -22.08 19.59 19.68
CA ILE A 408 -21.08 19.40 18.64
C ILE A 408 -21.71 19.38 17.25
N SER A 409 -21.07 20.06 16.32
CA SER A 409 -21.35 19.95 14.89
C SER A 409 -20.11 19.50 14.14
N VAL A 410 -20.29 18.60 13.18
CA VAL A 410 -19.21 18.07 12.34
C VAL A 410 -19.57 18.24 10.87
N GLY A 411 -18.70 18.89 10.13
CA GLY A 411 -18.73 18.99 8.67
C GLY A 411 -17.69 18.07 8.04
N LEU A 412 -18.00 17.54 6.87
CA LEU A 412 -17.10 16.72 6.07
C LEU A 412 -17.17 17.16 4.60
N ASP A 413 -16.01 17.50 4.01
CA ASP A 413 -15.88 17.95 2.62
C ASP A 413 -16.81 19.10 2.23
N GLY A 414 -17.06 20.01 3.18
CA GLY A 414 -17.90 21.18 3.00
C GLY A 414 -19.43 20.90 3.10
N LYS A 415 -19.83 19.67 3.40
CA LYS A 415 -21.21 19.28 3.70
C LYS A 415 -21.38 19.08 5.22
N ALA A 416 -22.57 19.34 5.75
CA ALA A 416 -22.88 19.00 7.15
C ALA A 416 -22.99 17.47 7.28
N LEU A 417 -22.19 16.88 8.17
CA LEU A 417 -22.27 15.47 8.52
C LEU A 417 -23.24 15.28 9.70
N TRP A 418 -22.98 16.01 10.79
CA TRP A 418 -23.86 16.07 11.96
C TRP A 418 -23.98 17.50 12.43
N THR A 419 -25.19 17.93 12.78
CA THR A 419 -25.46 19.30 13.22
C THR A 419 -26.07 19.28 14.58
N ASP A 420 -25.53 20.09 15.50
CA ASP A 420 -26.09 20.41 16.80
C ASP A 420 -26.41 19.16 17.66
N ILE A 421 -25.48 18.19 17.68
CA ILE A 421 -25.65 16.98 18.48
C ILE A 421 -25.44 17.32 19.96
N GLU A 422 -26.39 16.94 20.78
CA GLU A 422 -26.33 17.10 22.23
C GLU A 422 -25.37 16.07 22.85
N LEU A 423 -24.53 16.57 23.74
CA LEU A 423 -23.54 15.80 24.49
C LEU A 423 -23.92 15.72 25.96
N ASP A 424 -23.50 14.67 26.62
CA ASP A 424 -23.51 14.67 28.07
C ASP A 424 -22.56 15.76 28.58
N LYS A 425 -22.95 16.44 29.69
CA LYS A 425 -22.12 17.49 30.25
C LYS A 425 -20.70 17.01 30.49
N SER A 426 -19.77 17.74 29.92
CA SER A 426 -18.35 17.54 30.15
C SER A 426 -17.68 18.87 30.48
N GLU A 427 -16.70 18.81 31.36
CA GLU A 427 -15.86 19.94 31.68
C GLU A 427 -14.86 20.19 30.55
N GLU A 428 -13.99 21.17 30.68
CA GLU A 428 -12.85 21.37 29.82
C GLU A 428 -11.86 20.19 29.93
N GLY A 429 -11.08 19.97 28.93
CA GLY A 429 -10.07 18.88 28.90
C GLY A 429 -9.06 19.04 27.79
N SER A 430 -8.20 18.04 27.68
CA SER A 430 -7.09 17.99 26.70
C SER A 430 -7.58 17.63 25.29
N ILE A 431 -6.72 17.92 24.31
CA ILE A 431 -6.91 17.53 22.91
C ILE A 431 -5.87 16.47 22.54
N PHE A 432 -6.34 15.35 21.99
CA PHE A 432 -5.45 14.30 21.49
C PHE A 432 -5.75 13.98 20.04
N LEU A 433 -4.73 13.50 19.34
CA LEU A 433 -4.84 12.83 18.05
C LEU A 433 -4.41 11.38 18.22
N LYS A 434 -5.12 10.49 17.53
CA LYS A 434 -4.88 9.05 17.64
C LYS A 434 -4.83 8.40 16.26
N SER A 435 -3.93 7.45 16.11
CA SER A 435 -3.84 6.53 14.99
C SER A 435 -3.81 5.09 15.47
N ALA A 436 -4.41 4.16 14.75
CA ALA A 436 -4.27 2.75 15.02
C ALA A 436 -4.52 1.94 13.74
N TRP A 437 -3.81 0.82 13.61
CA TRP A 437 -4.28 -0.23 12.72
C TRP A 437 -5.28 -1.06 13.51
N THR A 438 -6.36 -1.45 12.90
CA THR A 438 -7.43 -2.18 13.59
C THR A 438 -7.30 -3.68 13.38
N ASP A 439 -8.27 -4.48 13.88
CA ASP A 439 -8.28 -5.95 13.87
C ASP A 439 -8.30 -6.57 12.46
N TYR A 440 -7.93 -5.81 11.44
CA TYR A 440 -7.84 -6.31 10.09
C TYR A 440 -6.55 -7.12 9.97
N GLU A 441 -6.66 -8.44 10.04
CA GLU A 441 -5.59 -9.33 9.62
C GLU A 441 -5.41 -9.18 8.11
N TYR A 442 -4.56 -8.26 7.76
CA TYR A 442 -4.20 -8.07 6.38
C TYR A 442 -3.14 -9.07 5.99
N SER A 443 -3.56 -10.01 5.19
CA SER A 443 -2.67 -10.94 4.52
C SER A 443 -2.74 -10.71 3.02
N GLN A 444 -2.03 -9.72 2.50
CA GLN A 444 -1.64 -9.82 1.11
C GLN A 444 -0.31 -10.54 1.06
N ARG A 445 -0.36 -11.87 0.86
CA ARG A 445 0.80 -12.66 0.46
C ARG A 445 2.09 -12.19 1.15
N ASN A 446 2.18 -12.37 2.47
CA ASN A 446 3.40 -12.14 3.24
C ASN A 446 3.71 -10.69 3.66
N ILE A 447 2.88 -9.70 3.32
CA ILE A 447 3.01 -8.37 3.90
C ILE A 447 2.08 -8.31 5.12
N ALA A 448 2.56 -8.77 6.27
CA ALA A 448 1.88 -8.51 7.53
C ALA A 448 2.19 -7.05 7.91
N ASP A 449 1.20 -6.17 7.81
CA ASP A 449 1.34 -4.77 8.20
C ASP A 449 0.25 -4.41 9.21
N ASP A 450 0.64 -4.08 10.42
CA ASP A 450 -0.19 -3.70 11.54
C ASP A 450 0.16 -2.29 12.07
N VAL A 451 0.82 -1.49 11.25
CA VAL A 451 1.18 -0.09 11.50
C VAL A 451 0.29 0.82 10.66
N TYR A 452 -0.12 1.94 11.19
CA TYR A 452 -0.94 2.92 10.50
C TYR A 452 -0.37 4.33 10.60
N ASP A 453 -0.30 5.03 9.46
CA ASP A 453 0.04 6.45 9.36
C ASP A 453 -1.23 7.28 9.25
N ALA A 454 -1.67 7.90 10.35
CA ALA A 454 -2.72 8.91 10.33
C ALA A 454 -2.11 10.28 9.99
N VAL A 455 -2.56 10.90 8.92
CA VAL A 455 -2.07 12.21 8.48
C VAL A 455 -3.11 13.29 8.72
N PHE A 456 -2.70 14.33 9.45
CA PHE A 456 -3.49 15.54 9.71
C PHE A 456 -2.84 16.70 8.94
N GLU A 457 -3.40 17.02 7.75
CA GLU A 457 -2.88 18.06 6.88
C GLU A 457 -3.65 19.36 7.06
N LYS A 458 -2.96 20.49 7.04
CA LYS A 458 -3.51 21.85 7.13
C LYS A 458 -4.43 22.04 8.34
N MET A 459 -3.98 21.54 9.48
CA MET A 459 -4.72 21.57 10.73
C MET A 459 -4.76 22.99 11.32
N ILE A 460 -5.93 23.39 11.80
CA ILE A 460 -6.15 24.59 12.60
C ILE A 460 -6.99 24.23 13.79
N ILE A 461 -6.56 24.65 14.98
CA ILE A 461 -7.32 24.55 16.23
C ILE A 461 -7.47 25.95 16.80
N THR A 462 -8.70 26.36 17.11
CA THR A 462 -9.02 27.69 17.64
C THR A 462 -9.90 27.56 18.88
N ASP A 463 -9.55 28.25 19.97
CA ASP A 463 -10.43 28.51 21.11
C ASP A 463 -11.47 29.49 20.65
N THR A 464 -12.76 29.08 20.67
CA THR A 464 -13.86 29.90 20.20
C THR A 464 -14.39 30.89 21.26
N ASP A 465 -14.06 30.70 22.53
CA ASP A 465 -14.41 31.65 23.58
C ASP A 465 -13.61 32.96 23.47
N ASN A 466 -12.35 32.84 23.05
CA ASN A 466 -11.41 33.95 23.00
C ASN A 466 -10.98 34.30 21.56
N ASP A 467 -11.50 33.62 20.56
CA ASP A 467 -11.08 33.72 19.13
C ASP A 467 -9.56 33.61 18.96
N LYS A 468 -8.95 32.72 19.74
CA LYS A 468 -7.50 32.53 19.78
C LYS A 468 -7.09 31.25 19.04
N LYS A 469 -6.26 31.40 18.03
CA LYS A 469 -5.61 30.25 17.38
C LYS A 469 -4.68 29.56 18.37
N ILE A 470 -4.97 28.30 18.71
CA ILE A 470 -4.20 27.45 19.61
C ILE A 470 -3.06 26.80 18.84
N TYR A 471 -3.38 26.22 17.69
CA TYR A 471 -2.41 25.51 16.86
C TYR A 471 -2.71 25.67 15.37
N SER A 472 -1.65 25.65 14.55
CA SER A 472 -1.76 25.52 13.11
C SER A 472 -0.46 24.96 12.54
N ASN A 473 -0.54 24.00 11.61
CA ASN A 473 0.59 23.52 10.81
C ASN A 473 0.59 24.08 9.38
N ILE A 474 -0.25 25.06 9.08
CA ILE A 474 -0.27 25.71 7.77
C ILE A 474 0.98 26.57 7.62
N LEU A 475 1.68 26.39 6.51
CA LEU A 475 2.88 27.18 6.17
C LEU A 475 2.50 28.61 5.81
N GLU A 476 3.21 29.57 6.38
CA GLU A 476 3.04 31.00 6.11
C GLU A 476 4.34 31.60 5.51
N GLY A 477 4.21 32.66 4.73
CA GLY A 477 5.35 33.46 4.23
C GLY A 477 6.36 32.71 3.37
N THR A 478 7.63 32.75 3.77
CA THR A 478 8.75 32.14 3.02
C THR A 478 8.70 30.61 3.00
N GLY A 479 8.09 29.97 4.01
CA GLY A 479 7.88 28.51 4.03
C GLY A 479 6.99 28.06 2.88
N LYS A 480 5.85 28.74 2.69
CA LYS A 480 4.93 28.46 1.58
C LYS A 480 5.56 28.67 0.22
N ALA A 481 6.34 29.76 0.04
CA ALA A 481 7.03 30.02 -1.21
C ALA A 481 8.06 28.94 -1.54
N ARG A 482 8.84 28.49 -0.55
CA ARG A 482 9.83 27.41 -0.72
C ARG A 482 9.15 26.08 -1.11
N GLN A 483 8.05 25.75 -0.46
CA GLN A 483 7.26 24.55 -0.76
C GLN A 483 6.76 24.59 -2.21
N THR A 484 6.13 25.69 -2.63
CA THR A 484 5.63 25.85 -4.01
C THR A 484 6.73 25.66 -5.06
N VAL A 485 7.93 26.21 -4.82
CA VAL A 485 9.08 26.02 -5.72
C VAL A 485 9.53 24.56 -5.76
N SER A 486 9.57 23.89 -4.61
CA SER A 486 9.92 22.46 -4.51
C SER A 486 8.90 21.58 -5.27
N ASP A 487 7.61 21.85 -5.12
CA ASP A 487 6.55 21.09 -5.79
C ASP A 487 6.61 21.24 -7.32
N ILE A 488 6.84 22.46 -7.81
CA ILE A 488 7.02 22.73 -9.25
C ILE A 488 8.24 21.97 -9.77
N TRP A 489 9.37 22.01 -9.05
CA TRP A 489 10.59 21.34 -9.46
C TRP A 489 10.43 19.81 -9.49
N ASN A 490 9.85 19.23 -8.45
CA ASN A 490 9.54 17.80 -8.38
C ASN A 490 8.56 17.39 -9.49
N GLY A 491 7.57 18.22 -9.79
CA GLY A 491 6.63 18.00 -10.89
C GLY A 491 7.35 17.95 -12.25
N ILE A 492 8.30 18.83 -12.50
CA ILE A 492 9.11 18.85 -13.73
C ILE A 492 9.97 17.58 -13.81
N ILE A 493 10.69 17.22 -12.74
CA ILE A 493 11.52 16.02 -12.70
C ILE A 493 10.67 14.77 -12.97
N ASN A 494 9.54 14.62 -12.28
CA ASN A 494 8.64 13.49 -12.46
C ASN A 494 8.05 13.41 -13.87
N TRP A 495 7.77 14.57 -14.49
CA TRP A 495 7.31 14.60 -15.86
C TRP A 495 8.38 14.08 -16.83
N PHE A 496 9.63 14.51 -16.66
CA PHE A 496 10.76 14.03 -17.48
C PHE A 496 10.96 12.51 -17.30
N ILE A 497 10.99 12.02 -16.07
CA ILE A 497 11.19 10.59 -15.78
C ILE A 497 10.10 9.72 -16.42
N LYS A 498 8.85 10.19 -16.43
CA LYS A 498 7.73 9.43 -17.02
C LYS A 498 7.67 9.45 -18.54
N ASN A 499 8.36 10.38 -19.21
CA ASN A 499 8.27 10.58 -20.66
C ASN A 499 9.60 10.29 -21.40
N ILE A 500 10.61 9.83 -20.69
CA ILE A 500 11.85 9.27 -21.24
C ILE A 500 11.76 7.76 -21.23
#